data_2e1e4448bca5e43b1c6c25b81e56c52e
#
_entry.id   2e1e4448bca5e43b1c6c25b81e56c52e
#
_cell.length_a   1.000
_cell.length_b   1.000
_cell.length_c   1.000
_cell.angle_alpha   90.00
_cell.angle_beta   90.00
_cell.angle_gamma   90.00
#
_symmetry.space_group_name_H-M   'P 1'
#
loop_
_entity.id
_entity.type
_entity.pdbx_description
1 polymer ?
#
loop_
_entity_poly.entity_id
_entity_poly.type
_entity_poly.pdbx_seq_one_letter_code
_entity_poly.pdbx_strand_id
1 'polypeptide(L)'
;MNTLKSVKVLVATICLFFLGQVKAQNTFPEPLSGNDLTKDFIAANLVFPEDDLNNKNNGKVVVTLHIDKEGRGSDYKVKSSFSEAASQVALDLVKKIIWKPATHIALPVESDFEYEIDFNAKSYNRYWKKHERVALPLNLVADESYEIVENKQLEEYAQPYFADGSNMGQYIYGNLQFPAEAQEREIQGTVRLSFVVETNGNVSNIVIVNSVGGGCDNEAIRLIQGTHWIPGIKDGKYVRTSNMQDITFRIGQRNFQDGNSY
;
A
#
# COMPACT_ATOMS: atom_id res chain seq x y z
N MET A 1 1.10 -84.81 10.84
CA MET A 1 1.60 -84.05 9.66
C MET A 1 0.55 -83.03 9.31
N ASN A 2 0.63 -81.85 9.88
CA ASN A 2 -0.33 -80.77 9.67
C ASN A 2 0.43 -79.51 9.25
N THR A 3 0.24 -79.19 8.01
CA THR A 3 0.79 -77.96 7.42
C THR A 3 -0.10 -76.78 7.73
N LEU A 4 0.39 -75.86 8.58
CA LEU A 4 -0.25 -74.52 8.85
C LEU A 4 -0.01 -73.64 7.62
N LYS A 5 -1.10 -73.30 6.93
CA LYS A 5 -1.10 -72.23 5.94
C LYS A 5 -1.19 -70.84 6.66
N SER A 6 -0.12 -70.06 6.56
CA SER A 6 -0.09 -68.67 7.03
C SER A 6 -0.88 -67.78 6.09
N VAL A 7 -1.92 -67.19 6.59
CA VAL A 7 -2.70 -66.13 5.91
C VAL A 7 -1.96 -64.82 6.08
N LYS A 8 -1.37 -64.29 5.00
CA LYS A 8 -0.84 -62.91 4.97
C LYS A 8 -2.02 -61.94 4.78
N VAL A 9 -2.34 -61.20 5.83
CA VAL A 9 -3.26 -60.07 5.75
C VAL A 9 -2.48 -58.92 5.13
N LEU A 10 -2.82 -58.55 3.91
CA LEU A 10 -2.31 -57.40 3.19
C LEU A 10 -3.13 -56.17 3.67
N VAL A 11 -2.63 -55.39 4.61
CA VAL A 11 -3.20 -54.11 4.97
C VAL A 11 -2.78 -53.10 3.90
N ALA A 12 -3.65 -52.89 2.93
CA ALA A 12 -3.50 -51.80 1.98
C ALA A 12 -3.83 -50.46 2.67
N THR A 13 -2.79 -49.77 3.13
CA THR A 13 -2.93 -48.37 3.60
C THR A 13 -3.22 -47.51 2.37
N ILE A 14 -4.51 -47.16 2.18
CA ILE A 14 -4.92 -46.17 1.21
C ILE A 14 -4.54 -44.82 1.77
N CYS A 15 -3.35 -44.32 1.46
CA CYS A 15 -3.02 -42.90 1.59
C CYS A 15 -3.84 -42.13 0.54
N LEU A 16 -4.99 -41.65 0.94
CA LEU A 16 -5.72 -40.62 0.20
C LEU A 16 -4.85 -39.34 0.23
N PHE A 17 -3.98 -39.21 -0.75
CA PHE A 17 -3.41 -37.93 -1.12
C PHE A 17 -4.56 -37.04 -1.61
N PHE A 18 -5.09 -36.18 -0.73
CA PHE A 18 -5.79 -34.99 -1.15
C PHE A 18 -4.76 -34.08 -1.83
N LEU A 19 -4.47 -34.37 -3.09
CA LEU A 19 -3.92 -33.39 -4.01
C LEU A 19 -5.02 -32.35 -4.24
N GLY A 20 -5.11 -31.37 -3.34
CA GLY A 20 -5.76 -30.11 -3.65
C GLY A 20 -5.12 -29.63 -4.95
N GLN A 21 -5.88 -29.64 -6.03
CA GLN A 21 -5.45 -29.02 -7.28
C GLN A 21 -5.27 -27.54 -7.01
N VAL A 22 -4.06 -27.12 -6.65
CA VAL A 22 -3.63 -25.75 -6.78
C VAL A 22 -3.74 -25.46 -8.27
N LYS A 23 -4.85 -24.85 -8.70
CA LYS A 23 -4.93 -24.32 -10.06
C LYS A 23 -3.79 -23.34 -10.17
N ALA A 24 -2.76 -23.73 -10.91
CA ALA A 24 -1.67 -22.85 -11.28
C ALA A 24 -2.28 -21.68 -12.06
N GLN A 25 -2.51 -20.56 -11.36
CA GLN A 25 -3.08 -19.35 -11.97
C GLN A 25 -1.92 -18.54 -12.53
N ASN A 26 -2.06 -18.20 -13.81
CA ASN A 26 -1.25 -17.13 -14.40
C ASN A 26 -1.86 -15.82 -13.95
N THR A 27 -1.03 -14.91 -13.43
CA THR A 27 -1.46 -13.57 -13.03
C THR A 27 -0.70 -12.51 -13.81
N PHE A 28 -1.31 -11.35 -13.96
CA PHE A 28 -0.63 -10.16 -14.44
C PHE A 28 0.04 -9.43 -13.26
N PRO A 29 1.01 -8.53 -13.55
CA PRO A 29 1.54 -7.66 -12.52
C PRO A 29 0.44 -6.81 -11.88
N GLU A 30 0.56 -6.56 -10.60
CA GLU A 30 -0.35 -5.67 -9.88
C GLU A 30 0.43 -4.84 -8.84
N PRO A 31 -0.06 -3.66 -8.44
CA PRO A 31 0.54 -2.92 -7.34
C PRO A 31 0.58 -3.76 -6.06
N LEU A 32 1.69 -3.70 -5.32
CA LEU A 32 1.88 -4.47 -4.09
C LEU A 32 0.80 -4.20 -3.04
N SER A 33 0.37 -2.96 -2.91
CA SER A 33 -0.73 -2.52 -2.04
C SER A 33 -2.13 -2.85 -2.58
N GLY A 34 -2.24 -3.39 -3.79
CA GLY A 34 -3.50 -3.58 -4.49
C GLY A 34 -4.00 -2.30 -5.19
N ASN A 35 -4.95 -2.48 -6.10
CA ASN A 35 -5.40 -1.40 -6.98
C ASN A 35 -6.08 -0.24 -6.26
N ASP A 36 -6.87 -0.50 -5.21
CA ASP A 36 -7.65 0.55 -4.55
C ASP A 36 -6.74 1.48 -3.72
N LEU A 37 -5.83 0.93 -2.92
CA LEU A 37 -4.86 1.73 -2.17
C LEU A 37 -3.90 2.49 -3.09
N THR A 38 -3.59 1.92 -4.26
CA THR A 38 -2.77 2.63 -5.27
C THR A 38 -3.53 3.78 -5.91
N LYS A 39 -4.83 3.65 -6.16
CA LYS A 39 -5.68 4.78 -6.62
C LYS A 39 -5.74 5.89 -5.57
N ASP A 40 -5.87 5.54 -4.29
CA ASP A 40 -5.85 6.52 -3.20
C ASP A 40 -4.49 7.24 -3.12
N PHE A 41 -3.39 6.49 -3.23
CA PHE A 41 -2.04 7.05 -3.32
C PHE A 41 -1.93 8.03 -4.51
N ILE A 42 -2.37 7.63 -5.70
CA ILE A 42 -2.34 8.50 -6.89
C ILE A 42 -3.18 9.76 -6.64
N ALA A 43 -4.40 9.64 -6.11
CA ALA A 43 -5.26 10.80 -5.84
C ALA A 43 -4.65 11.78 -4.85
N ALA A 44 -3.96 11.29 -3.81
CA ALA A 44 -3.29 12.09 -2.79
C ALA A 44 -2.00 12.77 -3.30
N ASN A 45 -1.34 12.19 -4.30
CA ASN A 45 -0.03 12.65 -4.80
C ASN A 45 -0.08 13.23 -6.21
N LEU A 46 -1.21 13.15 -6.90
CA LEU A 46 -1.39 13.76 -8.21
C LEU A 46 -1.27 15.28 -8.10
N VAL A 47 -0.27 15.84 -8.77
CA VAL A 47 -0.16 17.28 -9.00
C VAL A 47 -0.69 17.55 -10.41
N PHE A 48 -1.95 17.97 -10.51
CA PHE A 48 -2.53 18.26 -11.81
C PHE A 48 -1.82 19.46 -12.43
N PRO A 49 -1.29 19.37 -13.67
CA PRO A 49 -0.59 20.50 -14.29
C PRO A 49 -1.51 21.73 -14.39
N GLU A 50 -0.99 22.89 -14.02
CA GLU A 50 -1.80 24.11 -13.84
C GLU A 50 -2.51 24.52 -15.14
N ASP A 51 -1.81 24.52 -16.26
CA ASP A 51 -2.39 24.87 -17.58
C ASP A 51 -3.51 23.90 -17.97
N ASP A 52 -3.28 22.59 -17.75
CA ASP A 52 -4.28 21.56 -18.05
C ASP A 52 -5.50 21.70 -17.13
N LEU A 53 -5.27 21.99 -15.83
CA LEU A 53 -6.35 22.18 -14.87
C LEU A 53 -7.21 23.40 -15.21
N ASN A 54 -6.58 24.53 -15.52
CA ASN A 54 -7.24 25.79 -15.88
C ASN A 54 -8.05 25.67 -17.17
N ASN A 55 -7.51 24.96 -18.16
CA ASN A 55 -8.17 24.70 -19.43
C ASN A 55 -9.15 23.52 -19.39
N LYS A 56 -9.26 22.84 -18.24
CA LYS A 56 -10.07 21.61 -18.05
C LYS A 56 -9.69 20.50 -19.04
N ASN A 57 -8.42 20.46 -19.43
CA ASN A 57 -7.89 19.36 -20.23
C ASN A 57 -7.92 18.10 -19.39
N ASN A 58 -8.65 17.10 -19.84
CA ASN A 58 -8.74 15.80 -19.19
C ASN A 58 -8.21 14.74 -20.15
N GLY A 59 -7.65 13.70 -19.61
CA GLY A 59 -7.15 12.62 -20.46
C GLY A 59 -6.49 11.54 -19.63
N LYS A 60 -6.02 10.54 -20.35
CA LYS A 60 -5.31 9.41 -19.75
C LYS A 60 -3.86 9.45 -20.18
N VAL A 61 -2.99 9.12 -19.26
CA VAL A 61 -1.58 8.86 -19.56
C VAL A 61 -1.33 7.38 -19.34
N VAL A 62 -0.80 6.72 -20.38
CA VAL A 62 -0.41 5.31 -20.31
C VAL A 62 1.10 5.24 -20.24
N VAL A 63 1.60 4.64 -19.17
CA VAL A 63 3.04 4.37 -18.97
C VAL A 63 3.28 2.88 -19.17
N THR A 64 4.27 2.56 -20.03
CA THR A 64 4.79 1.20 -20.14
C THR A 64 6.01 1.05 -19.25
N LEU A 65 6.18 -0.13 -18.68
CA LEU A 65 7.32 -0.47 -17.83
C LEU A 65 7.62 -1.96 -17.93
N HIS A 66 8.87 -2.33 -17.67
CA HIS A 66 9.27 -3.70 -17.46
C HIS A 66 9.27 -4.01 -15.97
N ILE A 67 8.70 -5.15 -15.55
CA ILE A 67 8.65 -5.61 -14.17
C ILE A 67 9.39 -6.93 -14.07
N ASP A 68 10.46 -6.97 -13.26
CA ASP A 68 11.25 -8.18 -13.04
C ASP A 68 10.56 -9.18 -12.09
N LYS A 69 11.20 -10.33 -11.85
CA LYS A 69 10.68 -11.40 -10.99
C LYS A 69 10.56 -11.00 -9.51
N GLU A 70 11.30 -9.98 -9.10
CA GLU A 70 11.28 -9.42 -7.75
C GLU A 70 10.26 -8.27 -7.61
N GLY A 71 9.57 -7.88 -8.70
CA GLY A 71 8.60 -6.81 -8.70
C GLY A 71 9.20 -5.41 -8.84
N ARG A 72 10.47 -5.30 -9.28
CA ARG A 72 11.10 -4.00 -9.53
C ARG A 72 10.76 -3.53 -10.94
N GLY A 73 10.29 -2.30 -11.04
CA GLY A 73 10.00 -1.67 -12.33
C GLY A 73 11.23 -1.03 -12.95
N SER A 74 11.34 -1.12 -14.28
CA SER A 74 12.38 -0.47 -15.11
C SER A 74 11.82 -0.05 -16.47
N ASP A 75 12.64 0.57 -17.32
CA ASP A 75 12.29 0.94 -18.69
C ASP A 75 10.99 1.73 -18.85
N TYR A 76 10.71 2.62 -17.91
CA TYR A 76 9.51 3.44 -17.92
C TYR A 76 9.45 4.37 -19.12
N LYS A 77 8.37 4.30 -19.91
CA LYS A 77 8.12 5.13 -21.10
C LYS A 77 6.67 5.55 -21.17
N VAL A 78 6.41 6.75 -21.64
CA VAL A 78 5.04 7.19 -21.94
C VAL A 78 4.64 6.64 -23.32
N LYS A 79 3.61 5.79 -23.33
CA LYS A 79 3.01 5.25 -24.55
C LYS A 79 2.04 6.24 -25.20
N SER A 80 1.23 6.90 -24.38
CA SER A 80 0.29 7.92 -24.82
C SER A 80 0.01 8.92 -23.71
N SER A 81 -0.20 10.17 -24.08
CA SER A 81 -0.53 11.27 -23.17
C SER A 81 -1.31 12.35 -23.89
N PHE A 82 -2.00 13.19 -23.15
CA PHE A 82 -2.70 14.37 -23.68
C PHE A 82 -1.88 15.67 -23.50
N SER A 83 -0.86 15.67 -22.62
CA SER A 83 0.09 16.76 -22.46
C SER A 83 1.45 16.27 -21.98
N GLU A 84 2.52 17.03 -22.26
CA GLU A 84 3.87 16.70 -21.79
C GLU A 84 3.97 16.83 -20.27
N ALA A 85 3.35 17.86 -19.69
CA ALA A 85 3.35 18.06 -18.23
C ALA A 85 2.65 16.89 -17.51
N ALA A 86 1.51 16.40 -18.03
CA ALA A 86 0.85 15.22 -17.48
C ALA A 86 1.71 13.96 -17.63
N SER A 87 2.51 13.85 -18.69
CA SER A 87 3.46 12.74 -18.88
C SER A 87 4.48 12.66 -17.76
N GLN A 88 5.09 13.79 -17.38
CA GLN A 88 6.09 13.85 -16.31
C GLN A 88 5.48 13.47 -14.95
N VAL A 89 4.30 14.01 -14.63
CA VAL A 89 3.57 13.68 -13.40
C VAL A 89 3.23 12.18 -13.33
N ALA A 90 2.76 11.61 -14.45
CA ALA A 90 2.41 10.18 -14.50
C ALA A 90 3.65 9.29 -14.30
N LEU A 91 4.77 9.62 -14.96
CA LEU A 91 6.03 8.90 -14.80
C LEU A 91 6.51 8.93 -13.35
N ASP A 92 6.47 10.10 -12.69
CA ASP A 92 6.87 10.25 -11.29
C ASP A 92 5.99 9.37 -10.36
N LEU A 93 4.69 9.36 -10.58
CA LEU A 93 3.77 8.54 -9.77
C LEU A 93 3.98 7.04 -9.99
N VAL A 94 4.10 6.58 -11.25
CA VAL A 94 4.25 5.16 -11.56
C VAL A 94 5.57 4.59 -11.04
N LYS A 95 6.65 5.37 -11.09
CA LYS A 95 7.96 4.98 -10.53
C LYS A 95 7.96 4.78 -9.02
N LYS A 96 7.00 5.37 -8.30
CA LYS A 96 6.84 5.19 -6.84
C LYS A 96 6.08 3.93 -6.46
N ILE A 97 5.38 3.29 -7.40
CA ILE A 97 4.62 2.06 -7.15
C ILE A 97 5.58 0.87 -7.05
N ILE A 98 5.41 0.08 -5.99
CA ILE A 98 6.04 -1.25 -5.87
C ILE A 98 5.08 -2.27 -6.47
N TRP A 99 5.60 -3.20 -7.23
CA TRP A 99 4.80 -4.18 -7.97
C TRP A 99 4.91 -5.58 -7.38
N LYS A 100 3.84 -6.37 -7.50
CA LYS A 100 3.92 -7.82 -7.49
C LYS A 100 4.18 -8.27 -8.92
N PRO A 101 5.14 -9.18 -9.17
CA PRO A 101 5.42 -9.65 -10.52
C PRO A 101 4.28 -10.49 -11.07
N ALA A 102 4.23 -10.62 -12.39
CA ALA A 102 3.40 -11.64 -13.04
C ALA A 102 3.78 -13.03 -12.56
N THR A 103 2.82 -13.96 -12.60
CA THR A 103 3.14 -15.38 -12.35
C THR A 103 2.72 -16.25 -13.51
N HIS A 104 3.56 -17.24 -13.83
CA HIS A 104 3.25 -18.35 -14.72
C HIS A 104 3.40 -19.66 -13.96
N ILE A 105 2.32 -20.45 -13.89
CA ILE A 105 2.27 -21.68 -13.08
C ILE A 105 2.73 -21.42 -11.62
N ALA A 106 2.24 -20.33 -11.03
CA ALA A 106 2.58 -19.85 -9.68
C ALA A 106 4.07 -19.46 -9.45
N LEU A 107 4.89 -19.39 -10.50
CA LEU A 107 6.28 -18.94 -10.41
C LEU A 107 6.37 -17.48 -10.91
N PRO A 108 7.09 -16.59 -10.21
CA PRO A 108 7.30 -15.22 -10.66
C PRO A 108 8.01 -15.19 -12.02
N VAL A 109 7.50 -14.37 -12.94
CA VAL A 109 8.09 -14.13 -14.26
C VAL A 109 8.19 -12.64 -14.52
N GLU A 110 9.21 -12.25 -15.28
CA GLU A 110 9.32 -10.89 -15.79
C GLU A 110 8.29 -10.64 -16.88
N SER A 111 7.82 -9.41 -17.00
CA SER A 111 6.86 -9.03 -18.02
C SER A 111 6.82 -7.53 -18.25
N ASP A 112 6.47 -7.15 -19.48
CA ASP A 112 6.09 -5.76 -19.78
C ASP A 112 4.66 -5.52 -19.31
N PHE A 113 4.42 -4.31 -18.80
CA PHE A 113 3.13 -3.93 -18.26
C PHE A 113 2.77 -2.50 -18.68
N GLU A 114 1.48 -2.23 -18.82
CA GLU A 114 0.95 -0.89 -19.09
C GLU A 114 0.11 -0.43 -17.89
N TYR A 115 0.43 0.73 -17.35
CA TYR A 115 -0.32 1.34 -16.27
C TYR A 115 -0.93 2.66 -16.72
N GLU A 116 -2.23 2.83 -16.47
CA GLU A 116 -2.99 4.00 -16.89
C GLU A 116 -3.29 4.90 -15.70
N ILE A 117 -3.04 6.21 -15.85
CA ILE A 117 -3.45 7.24 -14.90
C ILE A 117 -4.47 8.15 -15.57
N ASP A 118 -5.64 8.30 -14.94
CA ASP A 118 -6.70 9.19 -15.38
C ASP A 118 -6.53 10.59 -14.76
N PHE A 119 -6.32 11.58 -15.60
CA PHE A 119 -6.30 12.99 -15.23
C PHE A 119 -7.68 13.59 -15.47
N ASN A 120 -8.46 13.70 -14.40
CA ASN A 120 -9.80 14.25 -14.42
C ASN A 120 -9.91 15.44 -13.46
N ALA A 121 -9.96 16.65 -14.00
CA ALA A 121 -9.98 17.90 -13.24
C ALA A 121 -11.14 17.96 -12.23
N LYS A 122 -12.34 17.43 -12.59
CA LYS A 122 -13.49 17.38 -11.68
C LYS A 122 -13.23 16.46 -10.49
N SER A 123 -12.64 15.30 -10.73
CA SER A 123 -12.30 14.33 -9.67
C SER A 123 -11.18 14.86 -8.78
N TYR A 124 -10.16 15.49 -9.36
CA TYR A 124 -9.08 16.16 -8.66
C TYR A 124 -9.59 17.25 -7.71
N ASN A 125 -10.42 18.18 -8.21
CA ASN A 125 -11.00 19.25 -7.39
C ASN A 125 -11.93 18.71 -6.29
N ARG A 126 -12.69 17.65 -6.59
CA ARG A 126 -13.55 16.97 -5.59
C ARG A 126 -12.73 16.31 -4.50
N TYR A 127 -11.59 15.69 -4.83
CA TYR A 127 -10.68 15.09 -3.87
C TYR A 127 -10.18 16.19 -2.91
N TRP A 128 -9.57 17.27 -3.41
CA TRP A 128 -8.99 18.33 -2.60
C TRP A 128 -10.03 19.23 -1.88
N LYS A 129 -11.29 19.19 -2.29
CA LYS A 129 -12.39 19.80 -1.50
C LYS A 129 -12.70 19.01 -0.22
N LYS A 130 -12.42 17.71 -0.20
CA LYS A 130 -12.68 16.81 0.93
C LYS A 130 -11.46 16.58 1.82
N HIS A 131 -10.27 16.82 1.30
CA HIS A 131 -9.00 16.53 1.97
C HIS A 131 -8.22 17.83 2.12
N GLU A 132 -7.78 18.11 3.34
CA GLU A 132 -6.94 19.25 3.62
C GLU A 132 -5.51 18.96 3.16
N ARG A 133 -4.85 19.99 2.59
CA ARG A 133 -3.42 19.93 2.28
C ARG A 133 -2.64 20.31 3.52
N VAL A 134 -1.94 19.36 4.11
CA VAL A 134 -1.08 19.63 5.26
C VAL A 134 0.24 20.20 4.76
N ALA A 135 0.56 21.42 5.23
CA ALA A 135 1.86 22.02 4.99
C ALA A 135 2.87 21.45 6.00
N LEU A 136 3.75 20.58 5.51
CA LEU A 136 4.83 20.05 6.33
C LEU A 136 5.99 21.04 6.42
N PRO A 137 6.70 21.13 7.55
CA PRO A 137 7.85 22.02 7.75
C PRO A 137 9.12 21.43 7.08
N LEU A 138 9.01 21.06 5.80
CA LEU A 138 10.13 20.49 5.06
C LEU A 138 11.07 21.59 4.59
N ASN A 139 12.34 21.49 4.93
CA ASN A 139 13.38 22.48 4.66
C ASN A 139 14.58 21.94 3.88
N LEU A 140 14.60 20.66 3.56
CA LEU A 140 15.61 20.01 2.74
C LEU A 140 15.07 19.67 1.36
N VAL A 141 15.96 19.45 0.42
CA VAL A 141 15.65 19.01 -0.94
C VAL A 141 15.28 17.52 -0.92
N ALA A 142 14.30 17.13 -1.71
CA ALA A 142 14.00 15.72 -1.92
C ALA A 142 15.08 15.05 -2.78
N ASP A 143 15.39 13.80 -2.46
CA ASP A 143 16.18 12.96 -3.36
C ASP A 143 15.33 12.61 -4.59
N GLU A 144 15.96 12.66 -5.76
CA GLU A 144 15.27 12.38 -7.04
C GLU A 144 15.26 10.89 -7.40
N SER A 145 15.97 10.06 -6.62
CA SER A 145 15.91 8.61 -6.80
C SER A 145 14.58 8.06 -6.30
N TYR A 146 14.14 6.98 -6.91
CA TYR A 146 12.92 6.27 -6.46
C TYR A 146 13.27 5.11 -5.53
N GLU A 147 14.52 4.99 -5.12
CA GLU A 147 14.99 3.95 -4.22
C GLU A 147 14.43 4.13 -2.81
N ILE A 148 14.13 3.02 -2.15
CA ILE A 148 13.74 2.99 -0.76
C ILE A 148 15.00 2.74 0.06
N VAL A 149 15.36 3.73 0.86
CA VAL A 149 16.56 3.69 1.68
C VAL A 149 16.30 2.86 2.94
N GLU A 150 17.21 1.94 3.25
CA GLU A 150 17.12 1.15 4.49
C GLU A 150 17.41 2.01 5.71
N ASN A 151 16.70 1.79 6.80
CA ASN A 151 16.81 2.56 8.05
C ASN A 151 18.25 2.68 8.57
N LYS A 152 19.08 1.63 8.42
CA LYS A 152 20.48 1.66 8.86
C LYS A 152 21.38 2.68 8.13
N GLN A 153 20.91 3.22 6.99
CA GLN A 153 21.63 4.18 6.16
C GLN A 153 21.17 5.62 6.40
N LEU A 154 20.16 5.81 7.25
CA LEU A 154 19.58 7.12 7.52
C LEU A 154 20.35 7.87 8.58
N GLU A 155 20.51 9.17 8.40
CA GLU A 155 20.97 10.13 9.40
C GLU A 155 19.84 10.43 10.41
N GLU A 156 18.60 10.59 9.89
CA GLU A 156 17.39 10.75 10.69
C GLU A 156 16.29 9.84 10.15
N TYR A 157 15.56 9.19 11.06
CA TYR A 157 14.43 8.33 10.70
C TYR A 157 13.20 9.16 10.34
N ALA A 158 12.36 8.62 9.46
CA ALA A 158 11.05 9.23 9.22
C ALA A 158 10.22 9.26 10.52
N GLN A 159 9.55 10.39 10.76
CA GLN A 159 8.75 10.61 11.97
C GLN A 159 7.34 11.09 11.63
N PRO A 160 6.30 10.57 12.32
CA PRO A 160 4.95 11.07 12.12
C PRO A 160 4.85 12.55 12.53
N TYR A 161 4.15 13.34 11.72
CA TYR A 161 3.95 14.76 11.96
C TYR A 161 2.50 15.06 12.31
N PHE A 162 2.29 15.72 13.44
CA PHE A 162 1.00 16.21 13.91
C PHE A 162 1.14 17.68 14.28
N ALA A 163 0.37 18.55 13.60
CA ALA A 163 0.48 20.01 13.78
C ALA A 163 0.13 20.48 15.19
N ASP A 164 -0.66 19.71 15.93
CA ASP A 164 -1.03 19.94 17.33
C ASP A 164 0.01 19.46 18.35
N GLY A 165 1.12 18.88 17.88
CA GLY A 165 2.17 18.33 18.73
C GLY A 165 1.84 16.97 19.36
N SER A 166 0.74 16.32 18.96
CA SER A 166 0.41 14.97 19.40
C SER A 166 1.42 13.95 18.86
N ASN A 167 1.35 12.72 19.36
CA ASN A 167 2.13 11.60 18.86
C ASN A 167 1.24 10.53 18.21
N MET A 168 1.84 9.55 17.54
CA MET A 168 1.12 8.46 16.86
C MET A 168 0.16 7.72 17.79
N GLY A 169 0.54 7.48 19.05
CA GLY A 169 -0.33 6.80 20.02
C GLY A 169 -1.58 7.61 20.35
N GLN A 170 -1.42 8.93 20.58
CA GLN A 170 -2.53 9.85 20.82
C GLN A 170 -3.42 9.98 19.59
N TYR A 171 -2.83 10.08 18.41
CA TYR A 171 -3.58 10.11 17.16
C TYR A 171 -4.41 8.84 16.96
N ILE A 172 -3.81 7.64 17.12
CA ILE A 172 -4.53 6.37 17.01
C ILE A 172 -5.65 6.31 18.04
N TYR A 173 -5.37 6.62 19.30
CA TYR A 173 -6.36 6.60 20.38
C TYR A 173 -7.56 7.51 20.10
N GLY A 174 -7.33 8.71 19.57
CA GLY A 174 -8.37 9.70 19.27
C GLY A 174 -9.16 9.40 17.99
N ASN A 175 -8.61 8.63 17.05
CA ASN A 175 -9.20 8.45 15.73
C ASN A 175 -9.60 7.00 15.42
N LEU A 176 -9.23 6.03 16.26
CA LEU A 176 -9.53 4.62 16.05
C LEU A 176 -11.04 4.37 16.20
N GLN A 177 -11.62 3.76 15.16
CA GLN A 177 -13.00 3.30 15.11
C GLN A 177 -12.98 1.77 15.20
N PHE A 178 -13.46 1.23 16.33
CA PHE A 178 -13.50 -0.22 16.47
C PHE A 178 -14.59 -0.80 15.56
N PRO A 179 -14.23 -1.69 14.61
CA PRO A 179 -15.21 -2.22 13.65
C PRO A 179 -16.33 -3.00 14.31
N ALA A 180 -17.58 -2.81 13.86
CA ALA A 180 -18.75 -3.47 14.43
C ALA A 180 -18.63 -5.00 14.37
N GLU A 181 -18.18 -5.55 13.25
CA GLU A 181 -17.97 -7.00 13.11
C GLU A 181 -16.94 -7.53 14.11
N ALA A 182 -15.85 -6.79 14.33
CA ALA A 182 -14.84 -7.18 15.31
C ALA A 182 -15.40 -7.13 16.74
N GLN A 183 -16.27 -6.16 17.02
CA GLN A 183 -16.94 -6.04 18.32
C GLN A 183 -17.93 -7.18 18.57
N GLU A 184 -18.79 -7.48 17.59
CA GLU A 184 -19.79 -8.55 17.68
C GLU A 184 -19.17 -9.95 17.82
N ARG A 185 -18.04 -10.17 17.14
CA ARG A 185 -17.33 -11.45 17.10
C ARG A 185 -16.18 -11.54 18.10
N GLU A 186 -16.03 -10.55 18.96
CA GLU A 186 -14.97 -10.45 19.97
C GLU A 186 -13.55 -10.58 19.39
N ILE A 187 -13.34 -10.11 18.15
CA ILE A 187 -12.05 -10.15 17.45
C ILE A 187 -11.15 -9.05 18.01
N GLN A 188 -9.99 -9.44 18.53
CA GLN A 188 -8.97 -8.57 19.09
C GLN A 188 -7.59 -8.96 18.56
N GLY A 189 -6.65 -8.03 18.54
CA GLY A 189 -5.28 -8.31 18.11
C GLY A 189 -4.55 -7.06 17.64
N THR A 190 -3.38 -7.28 17.09
CA THR A 190 -2.53 -6.21 16.57
C THR A 190 -2.38 -6.39 15.06
N VAL A 191 -2.89 -5.42 14.29
CA VAL A 191 -2.63 -5.29 12.86
C VAL A 191 -1.25 -4.66 12.71
N ARG A 192 -0.37 -5.30 11.96
CA ARG A 192 0.92 -4.73 11.56
C ARG A 192 0.88 -4.33 10.10
N LEU A 193 1.21 -3.07 9.84
CA LEU A 193 1.30 -2.49 8.51
C LEU A 193 2.75 -2.18 8.18
N SER A 194 3.13 -2.40 6.93
CA SER A 194 4.34 -1.84 6.31
C SER A 194 3.91 -0.82 5.26
N PHE A 195 4.64 0.27 5.13
CA PHE A 195 4.38 1.31 4.15
C PHE A 195 5.65 2.10 3.83
N VAL A 196 5.62 2.86 2.75
CA VAL A 196 6.70 3.78 2.39
C VAL A 196 6.29 5.20 2.77
N VAL A 197 7.20 5.92 3.43
CA VAL A 197 7.13 7.36 3.60
C VAL A 197 7.82 7.99 2.39
N GLU A 198 7.08 8.75 1.62
CA GLU A 198 7.56 9.47 0.44
C GLU A 198 8.32 10.74 0.84
N THR A 199 9.12 11.27 -0.07
CA THR A 199 9.91 12.51 0.17
C THR A 199 9.05 13.76 0.41
N ASN A 200 7.76 13.72 0.09
CA ASN A 200 6.79 14.77 0.39
C ASN A 200 6.01 14.52 1.70
N GLY A 201 6.35 13.47 2.44
CA GLY A 201 5.74 13.10 3.71
C GLY A 201 4.42 12.36 3.63
N ASN A 202 3.91 12.05 2.45
CA ASN A 202 2.76 11.18 2.27
C ASN A 202 3.18 9.71 2.40
N VAL A 203 2.20 8.85 2.65
CA VAL A 203 2.42 7.39 2.71
C VAL A 203 1.99 6.72 1.41
N SER A 204 2.71 5.67 1.03
CA SER A 204 2.45 4.87 -0.15
C SER A 204 2.70 3.39 0.11
N ASN A 205 2.37 2.53 -0.84
CA ASN A 205 2.71 1.10 -0.83
C ASN A 205 2.36 0.41 0.50
N ILE A 206 1.17 0.71 1.05
CA ILE A 206 0.70 0.14 2.33
C ILE A 206 0.38 -1.34 2.13
N VAL A 207 0.92 -2.18 3.01
CA VAL A 207 0.73 -3.64 3.01
C VAL A 207 0.44 -4.12 4.42
N ILE A 208 -0.52 -5.02 4.56
CA ILE A 208 -0.80 -5.71 5.83
C ILE A 208 0.21 -6.85 5.99
N VAL A 209 1.07 -6.73 6.99
CA VAL A 209 2.06 -7.76 7.34
C VAL A 209 1.46 -8.78 8.30
N ASN A 210 0.63 -8.32 9.27
CA ASN A 210 -0.13 -9.17 10.17
C ASN A 210 -1.59 -8.72 10.20
N SER A 211 -2.48 -9.60 9.77
CA SER A 211 -3.93 -9.38 9.72
C SER A 211 -4.61 -9.85 10.99
N VAL A 212 -5.66 -9.15 11.39
CA VAL A 212 -6.56 -9.54 12.50
C VAL A 212 -7.95 -9.90 11.97
N GLY A 213 -8.38 -9.31 10.86
CA GLY A 213 -9.71 -9.50 10.28
C GLY A 213 -10.82 -8.70 10.98
N GLY A 214 -12.08 -9.06 10.74
CA GLY A 214 -13.25 -8.38 11.33
C GLY A 214 -13.35 -6.88 11.02
N GLY A 215 -12.73 -6.41 9.92
CA GLY A 215 -12.66 -4.99 9.56
C GLY A 215 -11.49 -4.23 10.18
N CYS A 216 -10.75 -4.80 11.15
CA CYS A 216 -9.62 -4.15 11.83
C CYS A 216 -8.50 -3.75 10.84
N ASP A 217 -8.27 -4.57 9.82
CA ASP A 217 -7.25 -4.33 8.80
C ASP A 217 -7.56 -3.06 7.99
N ASN A 218 -8.82 -2.89 7.57
CA ASN A 218 -9.26 -1.70 6.83
C ASN A 218 -9.19 -0.44 7.70
N GLU A 219 -9.55 -0.55 8.97
CA GLU A 219 -9.44 0.57 9.92
C GLU A 219 -7.98 0.97 10.16
N ALA A 220 -7.08 -0.01 10.29
CA ALA A 220 -5.66 0.25 10.42
C ALA A 220 -5.08 0.96 9.19
N ILE A 221 -5.47 0.53 7.98
CA ILE A 221 -5.11 1.21 6.72
C ILE A 221 -5.64 2.63 6.72
N ARG A 222 -6.91 2.86 7.07
CA ARG A 222 -7.52 4.20 7.12
C ARG A 222 -6.74 5.14 8.05
N LEU A 223 -6.34 4.65 9.21
CA LEU A 223 -5.56 5.44 10.17
C LEU A 223 -4.20 5.84 9.58
N ILE A 224 -3.47 4.92 8.97
CA ILE A 224 -2.17 5.22 8.36
C ILE A 224 -2.30 6.15 7.15
N GLN A 225 -3.33 5.98 6.30
CA GLN A 225 -3.60 6.90 5.18
C GLN A 225 -3.87 8.34 5.64
N GLY A 226 -4.39 8.52 6.85
CA GLY A 226 -4.64 9.83 7.46
C GLY A 226 -3.42 10.47 8.14
N THR A 227 -2.24 9.87 8.06
CA THR A 227 -1.02 10.41 8.68
C THR A 227 -0.13 11.13 7.67
N HIS A 228 0.59 12.12 8.16
CA HIS A 228 1.68 12.77 7.44
C HIS A 228 2.99 12.59 8.21
N TRP A 229 4.10 12.65 7.51
CA TRP A 229 5.40 12.31 8.06
C TRP A 229 6.46 13.36 7.67
N ILE A 230 7.41 13.60 8.54
CA ILE A 230 8.70 14.17 8.15
C ILE A 230 9.50 13.00 7.57
N PRO A 231 9.94 13.08 6.30
CA PRO A 231 10.66 11.98 5.68
C PRO A 231 12.03 11.70 6.32
N GLY A 232 12.56 10.51 6.14
CA GLY A 232 13.91 10.19 6.55
C GLY A 232 14.96 11.00 5.81
N ILE A 233 16.11 11.23 6.45
CA ILE A 233 17.22 12.01 5.90
C ILE A 233 18.42 11.12 5.63
N LYS A 234 19.01 11.28 4.44
CA LYS A 234 20.29 10.71 4.04
C LYS A 234 21.04 11.69 3.15
N ASP A 235 22.33 11.88 3.40
CA ASP A 235 23.21 12.81 2.67
C ASP A 235 22.60 14.24 2.58
N GLY A 236 21.93 14.69 3.66
CA GLY A 236 21.27 15.98 3.76
C GLY A 236 20.06 16.16 2.88
N LYS A 237 19.42 15.08 2.40
CA LYS A 237 18.21 15.10 1.56
C LYS A 237 17.12 14.26 2.17
N TYR A 238 15.86 14.61 1.87
CA TYR A 238 14.72 13.74 2.16
C TYR A 238 14.70 12.55 1.20
N VAL A 239 14.60 11.34 1.76
CA VAL A 239 14.60 10.08 1.01
C VAL A 239 13.36 9.26 1.30
N ARG A 240 13.01 8.38 0.36
CA ARG A 240 11.94 7.40 0.54
C ARG A 240 12.40 6.33 1.54
N THR A 241 11.56 6.02 2.53
CA THR A 241 11.91 5.04 3.57
C THR A 241 10.79 4.05 3.83
N SER A 242 11.14 2.79 4.12
CA SER A 242 10.19 1.78 4.57
C SER A 242 9.96 1.90 6.07
N ASN A 243 8.70 1.91 6.48
CA ASN A 243 8.29 2.02 7.87
C ASN A 243 7.27 0.94 8.22
N MET A 244 7.14 0.68 9.52
CA MET A 244 6.16 -0.25 10.07
C MET A 244 5.39 0.42 11.20
N GLN A 245 4.08 0.10 11.31
CA GLN A 245 3.24 0.54 12.40
C GLN A 245 2.36 -0.59 12.89
N ASP A 246 2.34 -0.78 14.20
CA ASP A 246 1.44 -1.67 14.90
C ASP A 246 0.22 -0.89 15.39
N ILE A 247 -0.98 -1.40 15.12
CA ILE A 247 -2.24 -0.85 15.61
C ILE A 247 -2.99 -1.96 16.35
N THR A 248 -3.17 -1.76 17.66
CA THR A 248 -3.79 -2.77 18.53
C THR A 248 -5.26 -2.48 18.74
N PHE A 249 -6.09 -3.47 18.48
CA PHE A 249 -7.53 -3.47 18.70
C PHE A 249 -7.85 -4.28 19.96
N ARG A 250 -8.44 -3.63 20.98
CA ARG A 250 -8.88 -4.28 22.25
C ARG A 250 -10.32 -3.89 22.55
N ILE A 251 -11.14 -4.86 22.93
CA ILE A 251 -12.52 -4.62 23.40
C ILE A 251 -12.48 -3.75 24.65
N GLY A 252 -13.36 -2.75 24.71
CA GLY A 252 -13.38 -1.77 25.79
C GLY A 252 -12.52 -0.52 25.55
N GLN A 253 -11.79 -0.44 24.44
CA GLN A 253 -11.29 0.86 23.93
C GLN A 253 -12.50 1.71 23.54
N ARG A 254 -12.67 2.88 24.17
CA ARG A 254 -13.81 3.78 23.88
C ARG A 254 -13.68 4.34 22.47
N ASN A 255 -14.72 4.15 21.66
CA ASN A 255 -14.93 4.96 20.46
C ASN A 255 -15.36 6.37 20.92
N PHE A 256 -14.58 7.40 20.63
CA PHE A 256 -14.90 8.79 21.03
C PHE A 256 -16.12 9.37 20.31
N GLN A 257 -16.76 8.62 19.40
CA GLN A 257 -17.95 9.10 18.68
C GLN A 257 -19.28 8.87 19.44
N ASP A 258 -19.32 8.14 20.53
CA ASP A 258 -20.55 7.87 21.29
C ASP A 258 -20.86 8.96 22.35
N GLY A 259 -20.17 10.08 22.31
CA GLY A 259 -20.21 11.16 23.30
C GLY A 259 -21.12 12.35 22.99
N ASN A 260 -22.16 12.23 22.17
CA ASN A 260 -23.19 13.27 22.03
C ASN A 260 -24.60 12.67 21.94
N SER A 261 -25.07 12.20 23.11
CA SER A 261 -26.49 11.95 23.33
C SER A 261 -26.77 12.18 24.82
N TYR A 262 -26.88 13.44 25.21
CA TYR A 262 -27.72 13.91 26.35
C TYR A 262 -28.18 15.30 26.04
#